data_05c377e8bc9075c9d33270ee52376d88
#
_entry.id   05c377e8bc9075c9d33270ee52376d88
#
_cell.length_a   1.000
_cell.length_b   1.000
_cell.length_c   1.000
_cell.angle_alpha   90.00
_cell.angle_beta   90.00
_cell.angle_gamma   90.00
#
_symmetry.space_group_name_H-M   'P 1'
#
loop_
_entity.id
_entity.type
_entity.pdbx_description
1 polymer ?
#
loop_
_entity_poly.entity_id
_entity_poly.type
_entity_poly.pdbx_seq_one_letter_code
_entity_poly.pdbx_strand_id
1 'polypeptide(L)'
;IGRIMKQEGLVSSYTTAQFKPQKDRCNESKVENVLNRQFQNQPYRNVVVSDLTYVRVGNRWNYISVLIDLFNREIIGYSAGEHKTAELVKQAFMKVDGNLSEIHIFHTDRGNEFKNETIEELLETFHMERSLSHKGCPYDNAVAEATFKIIKTEFVWNETFHTQEELKIKLWDYVNWYNHHRIHSSLG
;
A
#
# COMPACT_ATOMS: atom_id res chain seq x y z
N ILE A 1 -5.26 -28.25 7.79
CA ILE A 1 -5.73 -27.39 6.67
C ILE A 1 -5.20 -27.95 5.35
N GLY A 2 -3.89 -28.12 5.09
CA GLY A 2 -3.32 -28.58 3.82
C GLY A 2 -3.85 -29.93 3.31
N ARG A 3 -4.15 -30.87 4.23
CA ARG A 3 -4.73 -32.17 3.86
C ARG A 3 -6.16 -32.05 3.36
N ILE A 4 -6.97 -31.18 3.98
CA ILE A 4 -8.35 -30.91 3.57
C ILE A 4 -8.35 -30.21 2.21
N MET A 5 -7.54 -29.18 2.04
CA MET A 5 -7.41 -28.49 0.74
C MET A 5 -7.04 -29.45 -0.39
N LYS A 6 -6.11 -30.39 -0.14
CA LYS A 6 -5.73 -31.39 -1.13
C LYS A 6 -6.87 -32.36 -1.47
N GLN A 7 -7.66 -32.79 -0.47
CA GLN A 7 -8.82 -33.68 -0.66
C GLN A 7 -9.93 -33.00 -1.46
N GLU A 8 -10.18 -31.72 -1.20
CA GLU A 8 -11.21 -30.91 -1.85
C GLU A 8 -10.74 -30.27 -3.16
N GLY A 9 -9.51 -30.54 -3.64
CA GLY A 9 -8.94 -29.94 -4.84
C GLY A 9 -8.70 -28.43 -4.75
N LEU A 10 -8.67 -27.87 -3.54
CA LEU A 10 -8.48 -26.45 -3.31
C LEU A 10 -7.01 -26.05 -3.46
N VAL A 11 -6.74 -25.04 -4.27
CA VAL A 11 -5.40 -24.48 -4.45
C VAL A 11 -5.40 -23.03 -3.94
N SER A 12 -4.40 -22.72 -3.11
CA SER A 12 -4.24 -21.34 -2.63
C SER A 12 -3.90 -20.40 -3.78
N SER A 13 -4.66 -19.32 -3.95
CA SER A 13 -4.36 -18.26 -4.93
C SER A 13 -3.02 -17.56 -4.69
N TYR A 14 -2.46 -17.65 -3.48
CA TYR A 14 -1.12 -17.13 -3.15
C TYR A 14 0.03 -17.92 -3.79
N THR A 15 -0.21 -19.14 -4.27
CA THR A 15 0.83 -19.99 -4.89
C THR A 15 0.92 -19.83 -6.41
N THR A 16 0.05 -19.05 -7.03
CA THR A 16 0.09 -18.80 -8.48
C THR A 16 1.26 -17.89 -8.88
N ALA A 17 1.83 -18.12 -10.07
CA ALA A 17 2.93 -17.33 -10.60
C ALA A 17 2.56 -15.85 -10.74
N GLN A 18 3.46 -14.96 -10.31
CA GLN A 18 3.22 -13.52 -10.30
C GLN A 18 3.93 -12.82 -11.46
N PHE A 19 3.32 -11.73 -11.93
CA PHE A 19 3.92 -10.79 -12.87
C PHE A 19 5.20 -10.16 -12.26
N LYS A 20 6.28 -10.09 -13.05
CA LYS A 20 7.49 -9.36 -12.67
C LYS A 20 7.45 -7.97 -13.29
N PRO A 21 7.33 -6.90 -12.51
CA PRO A 21 7.32 -5.55 -13.05
C PRO A 21 8.65 -5.17 -13.69
N GLN A 22 8.61 -4.31 -14.71
CA GLN A 22 9.81 -3.68 -15.27
C GLN A 22 10.48 -2.81 -14.20
N LYS A 23 11.81 -2.79 -14.21
CA LYS A 23 12.59 -1.95 -13.28
C LYS A 23 12.48 -0.48 -13.71
N ASP A 24 11.72 0.30 -12.98
CA ASP A 24 11.73 1.75 -13.10
C ASP A 24 13.02 2.35 -12.52
N ARG A 25 13.36 3.58 -12.96
CA ARG A 25 14.49 4.31 -12.40
C ARG A 25 14.25 4.58 -10.92
N CYS A 26 15.19 4.16 -10.09
CA CYS A 26 15.10 4.29 -8.64
C CYS A 26 15.44 5.73 -8.19
N ASN A 27 14.73 6.23 -7.19
CA ASN A 27 15.09 7.48 -6.51
C ASN A 27 16.46 7.33 -5.82
N GLU A 28 17.43 8.18 -6.17
CA GLU A 28 18.80 8.18 -5.63
C GLU A 28 18.98 9.15 -4.45
N SER A 29 17.89 9.66 -3.85
CA SER A 29 17.99 10.56 -2.70
C SER A 29 18.80 9.95 -1.54
N LYS A 30 19.44 10.82 -0.76
CA LYS A 30 20.24 10.42 0.43
C LYS A 30 19.36 10.23 1.68
N VAL A 31 18.03 10.27 1.56
CA VAL A 31 17.12 10.04 2.69
C VAL A 31 17.35 8.65 3.26
N GLU A 32 17.51 8.60 4.58
CA GLU A 32 17.83 7.38 5.31
C GLU A 32 16.60 6.50 5.54
N ASN A 33 16.83 5.23 5.87
CA ASN A 33 15.81 4.32 6.35
C ASN A 33 15.66 4.48 7.88
N VAL A 34 14.90 5.48 8.28
CA VAL A 34 14.63 5.77 9.70
C VAL A 34 13.86 4.63 10.36
N LEU A 35 12.92 4.02 9.65
CA LEU A 35 12.11 2.90 10.17
C LEU A 35 12.96 1.67 10.49
N ASN A 36 14.03 1.41 9.73
CA ASN A 36 14.99 0.33 9.95
C ASN A 36 14.35 -1.03 10.31
N ARG A 37 13.28 -1.42 9.61
CA ARG A 37 12.52 -2.67 9.77
C ARG A 37 11.83 -2.82 11.14
N GLN A 38 11.68 -1.77 11.90
CA GLN A 38 10.95 -1.79 13.17
C GLN A 38 9.43 -1.76 12.91
N PHE A 39 8.89 -2.84 12.35
CA PHE A 39 7.48 -2.93 11.95
C PHE A 39 6.52 -3.30 13.08
N GLN A 40 7.04 -3.73 14.21
CA GLN A 40 6.23 -4.20 15.35
C GLN A 40 6.25 -3.20 16.49
N ASN A 41 5.21 -3.25 17.33
CA ASN A 41 5.06 -2.42 18.52
C ASN A 41 5.09 -0.91 18.24
N GLN A 42 4.69 -0.49 17.05
CA GLN A 42 4.56 0.93 16.73
C GLN A 42 3.34 1.50 17.46
N PRO A 43 3.41 2.73 17.99
CA PRO A 43 2.23 3.42 18.51
C PRO A 43 1.19 3.67 17.39
N TYR A 44 -0.08 3.85 17.80
CA TYR A 44 -1.16 4.17 16.87
C TYR A 44 -0.82 5.41 16.05
N ARG A 45 -0.98 5.32 14.73
CA ARG A 45 -0.67 6.35 13.72
C ARG A 45 0.76 6.92 13.72
N ASN A 46 1.68 6.36 14.50
CA ASN A 46 3.05 6.88 14.56
C ASN A 46 3.81 6.66 13.24
N VAL A 47 3.68 5.49 12.64
CA VAL A 47 4.37 5.11 11.41
C VAL A 47 3.39 4.63 10.38
N VAL A 48 3.40 5.28 9.23
CA VAL A 48 2.60 4.90 8.07
C VAL A 48 3.50 4.45 6.95
N VAL A 49 3.22 3.29 6.38
CA VAL A 49 3.90 2.78 5.19
C VAL A 49 3.00 2.90 3.97
N SER A 50 3.59 3.11 2.82
CA SER A 50 2.85 3.23 1.56
C SER A 50 3.58 2.55 0.40
N ASP A 51 2.80 2.16 -0.58
CA ASP A 51 3.24 1.67 -1.87
C ASP A 51 2.11 1.88 -2.89
N LEU A 52 2.36 1.56 -4.16
CA LEU A 52 1.36 1.59 -5.22
C LEU A 52 1.28 0.24 -5.95
N THR A 53 0.08 -0.07 -6.42
CA THR A 53 -0.11 -1.20 -7.34
C THR A 53 -0.89 -0.77 -8.58
N TYR A 54 -0.78 -1.55 -9.64
CA TYR A 54 -1.55 -1.34 -10.86
C TYR A 54 -2.75 -2.29 -10.90
N VAL A 55 -3.81 -1.84 -11.57
CA VAL A 55 -5.06 -2.56 -11.78
C VAL A 55 -5.57 -2.30 -13.20
N ARG A 56 -6.21 -3.29 -13.82
CA ARG A 56 -6.81 -3.14 -15.15
C ARG A 56 -8.22 -2.60 -15.02
N VAL A 57 -8.51 -1.49 -15.72
CA VAL A 57 -9.85 -0.92 -15.83
C VAL A 57 -10.19 -0.82 -17.32
N GLY A 58 -11.14 -1.62 -17.77
CA GLY A 58 -11.39 -1.79 -19.20
C GLY A 58 -10.09 -2.15 -19.94
N ASN A 59 -9.69 -1.29 -20.87
CA ASN A 59 -8.47 -1.47 -21.67
C ASN A 59 -7.26 -0.66 -21.20
N ARG A 60 -7.33 0.01 -20.04
CA ARG A 60 -6.28 0.89 -19.53
C ARG A 60 -5.74 0.40 -18.19
N TRP A 61 -4.47 0.71 -17.92
CA TRP A 61 -3.90 0.54 -16.61
C TRP A 61 -4.28 1.72 -15.71
N ASN A 62 -4.66 1.40 -14.49
CA ASN A 62 -4.89 2.34 -13.40
C ASN A 62 -4.02 1.94 -12.22
N TYR A 63 -3.94 2.79 -11.23
CA TYR A 63 -3.10 2.60 -10.06
C TYR A 63 -3.91 2.79 -8.78
N ILE A 64 -3.55 2.03 -7.76
CA ILE A 64 -4.09 2.14 -6.41
C ILE A 64 -2.93 2.49 -5.49
N SER A 65 -3.09 3.54 -4.69
CA SER A 65 -2.19 3.89 -3.59
C SER A 65 -2.90 3.61 -2.27
N VAL A 66 -2.20 3.04 -1.28
CA VAL A 66 -2.72 2.86 0.07
C VAL A 66 -1.71 3.33 1.10
N LEU A 67 -2.22 3.84 2.22
CA LEU A 67 -1.51 4.23 3.42
C LEU A 67 -1.89 3.24 4.52
N ILE A 68 -0.90 2.59 5.13
CA ILE A 68 -1.10 1.50 6.10
C ILE A 68 -0.48 1.91 7.42
N ASP A 69 -1.28 1.95 8.48
CA ASP A 69 -0.78 2.15 9.85
C ASP A 69 -0.05 0.89 10.32
N LEU A 70 1.19 1.05 10.80
CA LEU A 70 1.95 -0.08 11.32
C LEU A 70 1.46 -0.59 12.68
N PHE A 71 0.67 0.17 13.41
CA PHE A 71 0.11 -0.24 14.68
C PHE A 71 -0.82 -1.46 14.53
N ASN A 72 -1.86 -1.32 13.69
CA ASN A 72 -2.92 -2.31 13.53
C ASN A 72 -3.08 -2.84 12.09
N ARG A 73 -2.18 -2.46 11.16
CA ARG A 73 -2.23 -2.85 9.74
C ARG A 73 -3.46 -2.33 8.99
N GLU A 74 -4.15 -1.37 9.55
CA GLU A 74 -5.31 -0.74 8.94
C GLU A 74 -4.91 0.10 7.73
N ILE A 75 -5.73 0.08 6.70
CA ILE A 75 -5.62 0.99 5.56
C ILE A 75 -6.31 2.29 5.96
N ILE A 76 -5.53 3.28 6.38
CA ILE A 76 -6.03 4.58 6.85
C ILE A 76 -6.26 5.59 5.73
N GLY A 77 -5.66 5.38 4.56
CA GLY A 77 -5.84 6.22 3.39
C GLY A 77 -5.66 5.43 2.11
N TYR A 78 -6.39 5.79 1.06
CA TYR A 78 -6.32 5.11 -0.22
C TYR A 78 -6.81 6.00 -1.35
N SER A 79 -6.34 5.73 -2.55
CA SER A 79 -6.80 6.40 -3.77
C SER A 79 -6.68 5.49 -4.99
N ALA A 80 -7.42 5.80 -6.04
CA ALA A 80 -7.30 5.13 -7.32
C ALA A 80 -7.36 6.14 -8.47
N GLY A 81 -6.50 5.97 -9.49
CA GLY A 81 -6.40 6.89 -10.62
C GLY A 81 -5.66 6.31 -11.81
N GLU A 82 -5.70 7.04 -12.94
CA GLU A 82 -5.10 6.59 -14.22
C GLU A 82 -3.58 6.73 -14.25
N HIS A 83 -3.00 7.57 -13.39
CA HIS A 83 -1.59 7.91 -13.44
C HIS A 83 -0.89 7.61 -12.11
N LYS A 84 0.31 7.06 -12.21
CA LYS A 84 1.22 6.82 -11.09
C LYS A 84 1.94 8.13 -10.76
N THR A 85 1.32 8.99 -9.94
CA THR A 85 1.79 10.34 -9.65
C THR A 85 1.76 10.65 -8.16
N ALA A 86 2.48 11.70 -7.75
CA ALA A 86 2.43 12.25 -6.40
C ALA A 86 0.99 12.71 -6.02
N GLU A 87 0.23 13.20 -6.98
CA GLU A 87 -1.17 13.58 -6.76
C GLU A 87 -2.04 12.39 -6.30
N LEU A 88 -1.78 11.20 -6.83
CA LEU A 88 -2.46 9.99 -6.39
C LEU A 88 -2.15 9.68 -4.91
N VAL A 89 -0.88 9.82 -4.50
CA VAL A 89 -0.46 9.64 -3.10
C VAL A 89 -1.10 10.72 -2.20
N LYS A 90 -1.08 11.98 -2.63
CA LYS A 90 -1.74 13.08 -1.91
C LYS A 90 -3.23 12.82 -1.70
N GLN A 91 -3.93 12.34 -2.73
CA GLN A 91 -5.35 11.95 -2.62
C GLN A 91 -5.58 10.83 -1.59
N ALA A 92 -4.64 9.91 -1.41
CA ALA A 92 -4.71 8.92 -0.35
C ALA A 92 -4.60 9.57 1.04
N PHE A 93 -3.69 10.54 1.23
CA PHE A 93 -3.60 11.31 2.48
C PHE A 93 -4.87 12.10 2.78
N MET A 94 -5.50 12.68 1.77
CA MET A 94 -6.76 13.45 1.93
C MET A 94 -7.94 12.59 2.42
N LYS A 95 -7.82 11.26 2.36
CA LYS A 95 -8.83 10.33 2.87
C LYS A 95 -8.52 9.78 4.27
N VAL A 96 -7.39 10.15 4.84
CA VAL A 96 -7.09 9.78 6.22
C VAL A 96 -8.05 10.51 7.14
N ASP A 97 -8.81 9.74 7.91
CA ASP A 97 -9.69 10.30 8.92
C ASP A 97 -8.89 10.77 10.15
N GLY A 98 -9.18 11.96 10.65
CA GLY A 98 -8.51 12.57 11.80
C GLY A 98 -7.29 13.44 11.44
N ASN A 99 -6.37 13.59 12.39
CA ASN A 99 -5.27 14.54 12.31
C ASN A 99 -4.01 13.92 11.70
N LEU A 100 -3.59 14.39 10.53
CA LEU A 100 -2.36 13.95 9.87
C LEU A 100 -1.09 14.23 10.68
N SER A 101 -1.08 15.21 11.58
CA SER A 101 0.06 15.52 12.45
C SER A 101 0.34 14.43 13.51
N GLU A 102 -0.53 13.42 13.65
CA GLU A 102 -0.27 12.24 14.47
C GLU A 102 0.69 11.27 13.79
N ILE A 103 0.87 11.38 12.48
CA ILE A 103 1.80 10.57 11.69
C ILE A 103 3.18 11.19 11.78
N HIS A 104 4.12 10.50 12.44
CA HIS A 104 5.49 11.01 12.61
C HIS A 104 6.43 10.52 11.53
N ILE A 105 6.26 9.28 11.03
CA ILE A 105 7.12 8.69 10.00
C ILE A 105 6.27 8.24 8.81
N PHE A 106 6.62 8.71 7.63
CA PHE A 106 6.09 8.22 6.37
C PHE A 106 7.16 7.42 5.64
N HIS A 107 6.99 6.08 5.58
CA HIS A 107 7.95 5.18 4.97
C HIS A 107 7.45 4.63 3.63
N THR A 108 8.33 4.67 2.63
CA THR A 108 8.04 4.16 1.29
C THR A 108 9.24 3.45 0.67
N ASP A 109 9.02 2.81 -0.46
CA ASP A 109 10.11 2.46 -1.37
C ASP A 109 10.67 3.73 -2.05
N ARG A 110 11.62 3.53 -2.98
CA ARG A 110 12.26 4.62 -3.74
C ARG A 110 11.54 4.93 -5.05
N GLY A 111 10.22 4.76 -5.11
CA GLY A 111 9.42 5.12 -6.27
C GLY A 111 9.45 6.63 -6.55
N ASN A 112 9.47 7.00 -7.84
CA ASN A 112 9.52 8.41 -8.24
C ASN A 112 8.25 9.20 -7.87
N GLU A 113 7.12 8.51 -7.73
CA GLU A 113 5.85 9.07 -7.26
C GLU A 113 5.92 9.64 -5.84
N PHE A 114 6.86 9.12 -5.04
CA PHE A 114 7.10 9.61 -3.69
C PHE A 114 8.17 10.70 -3.63
N LYS A 115 8.96 10.90 -4.71
CA LYS A 115 9.96 11.96 -4.84
C LYS A 115 9.39 13.13 -5.62
N ASN A 116 8.63 13.98 -4.97
CA ASN A 116 7.97 15.11 -5.61
C ASN A 116 7.78 16.24 -4.61
N GLU A 117 7.89 17.48 -5.08
CA GLU A 117 7.72 18.69 -4.28
C GLU A 117 6.38 18.68 -3.51
N THR A 118 5.29 18.26 -4.16
CA THR A 118 3.98 18.12 -3.52
C THR A 118 3.98 17.18 -2.29
N ILE A 119 4.73 16.09 -2.33
CA ILE A 119 4.87 15.17 -1.20
C ILE A 119 5.77 15.79 -0.13
N GLU A 120 6.87 16.43 -0.50
CA GLU A 120 7.75 17.12 0.46
C GLU A 120 6.96 18.21 1.21
N GLU A 121 6.23 19.09 0.50
CA GLU A 121 5.37 20.11 1.11
C GLU A 121 4.34 19.52 2.07
N LEU A 122 3.73 18.37 1.72
CA LEU A 122 2.78 17.69 2.58
C LEU A 122 3.48 17.19 3.86
N LEU A 123 4.61 16.53 3.73
CA LEU A 123 5.37 16.01 4.88
C LEU A 123 5.84 17.14 5.80
N GLU A 124 6.35 18.24 5.23
CA GLU A 124 6.76 19.44 5.97
C GLU A 124 5.57 20.09 6.71
N THR A 125 4.43 20.24 6.03
CA THR A 125 3.21 20.86 6.59
C THR A 125 2.72 20.12 7.84
N PHE A 126 2.78 18.78 7.83
CA PHE A 126 2.32 17.95 8.94
C PHE A 126 3.45 17.45 9.85
N HIS A 127 4.68 17.93 9.64
CA HIS A 127 5.88 17.56 10.41
C HIS A 127 6.18 16.05 10.41
N MET A 128 5.93 15.39 9.28
CA MET A 128 6.23 13.97 9.11
C MET A 128 7.69 13.78 8.66
N GLU A 129 8.39 12.87 9.32
CA GLU A 129 9.72 12.46 8.89
C GLU A 129 9.63 11.47 7.73
N ARG A 130 10.37 11.73 6.67
CA ARG A 130 10.45 10.84 5.52
C ARG A 130 11.45 9.73 5.78
N SER A 131 11.03 8.48 5.52
CA SER A 131 11.87 7.30 5.59
C SER A 131 11.82 6.54 4.27
N LEU A 132 12.97 6.13 3.73
CA LEU A 132 13.04 5.39 2.47
C LEU A 132 13.76 4.05 2.65
N SER A 133 13.21 2.99 2.05
CA SER A 133 13.88 1.70 1.96
C SER A 133 15.27 1.83 1.35
N HIS A 134 16.22 0.99 1.76
CA HIS A 134 17.53 0.92 1.08
C HIS A 134 17.37 0.39 -0.34
N LYS A 135 18.23 0.86 -1.23
CA LYS A 135 18.22 0.44 -2.64
C LYS A 135 18.43 -1.07 -2.76
N GLY A 136 17.49 -1.77 -3.38
CA GLY A 136 17.56 -3.22 -3.56
C GLY A 136 17.24 -4.06 -2.33
N CYS A 137 16.71 -3.45 -1.27
CA CYS A 137 16.32 -4.12 -0.04
C CYS A 137 14.79 -4.20 0.10
N PRO A 138 14.09 -5.16 -0.55
CA PRO A 138 12.63 -5.28 -0.47
C PRO A 138 12.14 -5.51 0.98
N TYR A 139 12.93 -6.17 1.80
CA TYR A 139 12.58 -6.39 3.21
C TYR A 139 12.37 -5.11 4.03
N ASP A 140 12.87 -3.97 3.56
CA ASP A 140 12.70 -2.69 4.23
C ASP A 140 11.28 -2.13 4.09
N ASN A 141 10.49 -2.61 3.10
CA ASN A 141 9.08 -2.29 2.91
C ASN A 141 8.16 -3.53 3.00
N ALA A 142 8.58 -4.53 3.77
CA ALA A 142 7.93 -5.84 3.80
C ALA A 142 6.44 -5.80 4.17
N VAL A 143 6.02 -4.88 5.04
CA VAL A 143 4.61 -4.74 5.44
C VAL A 143 3.77 -4.21 4.28
N ALA A 144 4.22 -3.17 3.60
CA ALA A 144 3.52 -2.66 2.42
C ALA A 144 3.47 -3.74 1.32
N GLU A 145 4.58 -4.40 1.00
CA GLU A 145 4.62 -5.48 0.02
C GLU A 145 3.65 -6.63 0.36
N ALA A 146 3.60 -7.06 1.63
CA ALA A 146 2.68 -8.10 2.09
C ALA A 146 1.22 -7.65 1.94
N THR A 147 0.89 -6.42 2.33
CA THR A 147 -0.46 -5.86 2.19
C THR A 147 -0.86 -5.74 0.73
N PHE A 148 0.04 -5.29 -0.13
CA PHE A 148 -0.25 -5.21 -1.57
C PHE A 148 -0.40 -6.59 -2.23
N LYS A 149 0.31 -7.60 -1.76
CA LYS A 149 0.06 -8.98 -2.17
C LYS A 149 -1.35 -9.42 -1.81
N ILE A 150 -1.82 -9.09 -0.60
CA ILE A 150 -3.18 -9.34 -0.14
C ILE A 150 -4.20 -8.62 -1.04
N ILE A 151 -4.06 -7.31 -1.23
CA ILE A 151 -4.94 -6.49 -2.07
C ILE A 151 -5.02 -7.07 -3.50
N LYS A 152 -3.89 -7.44 -4.09
CA LYS A 152 -3.87 -8.06 -5.41
C LYS A 152 -4.64 -9.38 -5.45
N THR A 153 -4.42 -10.24 -4.47
CA THR A 153 -5.00 -11.59 -4.44
C THR A 153 -6.48 -11.58 -4.08
N GLU A 154 -6.88 -10.76 -3.12
CA GLU A 154 -8.24 -10.75 -2.58
C GLU A 154 -9.17 -9.79 -3.34
N PHE A 155 -8.63 -8.75 -3.94
CA PHE A 155 -9.41 -7.72 -4.62
C PHE A 155 -9.10 -7.63 -6.12
N VAL A 156 -7.86 -7.26 -6.51
CA VAL A 156 -7.55 -6.92 -7.91
C VAL A 156 -7.74 -8.10 -8.87
N TRP A 157 -7.37 -9.32 -8.48
CA TRP A 157 -7.46 -10.49 -9.36
C TRP A 157 -8.82 -11.16 -9.38
N ASN A 158 -9.65 -10.88 -8.38
CA ASN A 158 -11.00 -11.46 -8.27
C ASN A 158 -12.09 -10.56 -8.87
N GLU A 159 -11.72 -9.33 -9.27
CA GLU A 159 -12.66 -8.34 -9.75
C GLU A 159 -12.37 -7.91 -11.20
N THR A 160 -13.41 -7.54 -11.89
CA THR A 160 -13.34 -6.86 -13.19
C THR A 160 -13.85 -5.45 -13.03
N PHE A 161 -13.11 -4.48 -13.56
CA PHE A 161 -13.43 -3.05 -13.47
C PHE A 161 -13.66 -2.50 -14.88
N HIS A 162 -14.81 -1.93 -15.14
CA HIS A 162 -15.17 -1.35 -16.44
C HIS A 162 -14.90 0.16 -16.47
N THR A 163 -15.12 0.85 -15.35
CA THR A 163 -14.88 2.29 -15.21
C THR A 163 -14.04 2.60 -13.97
N GLN A 164 -13.49 3.81 -13.96
CA GLN A 164 -12.72 4.30 -12.82
C GLN A 164 -13.60 4.50 -11.57
N GLU A 165 -14.83 4.90 -11.77
CA GLU A 165 -15.84 5.07 -10.73
C GLU A 165 -16.16 3.73 -10.06
N GLU A 166 -16.35 2.68 -10.88
CA GLU A 166 -16.54 1.31 -10.38
C GLU A 166 -15.35 0.85 -9.54
N LEU A 167 -14.11 1.07 -10.02
CA LEU A 167 -12.90 0.77 -9.26
C LEU A 167 -12.90 1.51 -7.92
N LYS A 168 -13.22 2.80 -7.88
CA LYS A 168 -13.23 3.61 -6.65
C LYS A 168 -14.27 3.12 -5.65
N ILE A 169 -15.47 2.76 -6.10
CA ILE A 169 -16.54 2.26 -5.25
C ILE A 169 -16.16 0.90 -4.66
N LYS A 170 -15.72 -0.04 -5.51
CA LYS A 170 -15.30 -1.37 -5.06
C LYS A 170 -14.07 -1.32 -4.15
N LEU A 171 -13.13 -0.40 -4.39
CA LEU A 171 -11.98 -0.20 -3.52
C LEU A 171 -12.40 0.32 -2.14
N TRP A 172 -13.36 1.24 -2.08
CA TRP A 172 -13.93 1.72 -0.82
C TRP A 172 -14.57 0.57 -0.02
N ASP A 173 -15.38 -0.25 -0.67
CA ASP A 173 -16.02 -1.41 -0.05
C ASP A 173 -14.99 -2.45 0.43
N TYR A 174 -13.99 -2.74 -0.40
CA TYR A 174 -12.89 -3.63 -0.03
C TYR A 174 -12.10 -3.12 1.18
N VAL A 175 -11.75 -1.84 1.22
CA VAL A 175 -11.02 -1.25 2.36
C VAL A 175 -11.85 -1.33 3.63
N ASN A 176 -13.18 -1.06 3.55
CA ASN A 176 -14.06 -1.21 4.69
C ASN A 176 -14.09 -2.66 5.21
N TRP A 177 -14.22 -3.63 4.31
CA TRP A 177 -14.15 -5.04 4.67
C TRP A 177 -12.77 -5.42 5.24
N TYR A 178 -11.69 -4.96 4.63
CA TYR A 178 -10.32 -5.23 5.05
C TYR A 178 -10.06 -4.76 6.48
N ASN A 179 -10.51 -3.56 6.81
CA ASN A 179 -10.28 -2.96 8.12
C ASN A 179 -11.15 -3.56 9.23
N HIS A 180 -12.42 -3.92 8.93
CA HIS A 180 -13.39 -4.29 9.96
C HIS A 180 -13.73 -5.78 10.04
N HIS A 181 -13.50 -6.53 8.98
CA HIS A 181 -13.97 -7.93 8.89
C HIS A 181 -12.87 -8.93 8.56
N ARG A 182 -11.79 -8.48 7.92
CA ARG A 182 -10.68 -9.37 7.56
C ARG A 182 -9.89 -9.79 8.79
N ILE A 183 -9.63 -11.10 8.91
CA ILE A 183 -8.75 -11.64 9.96
C ILE A 183 -7.29 -11.36 9.59
N HIS A 184 -6.57 -10.71 10.49
CA HIS A 184 -5.15 -10.39 10.36
C HIS A 184 -4.32 -11.31 11.26
N SER A 185 -3.69 -12.33 10.70
CA SER A 185 -2.88 -13.30 11.45
C SER A 185 -1.64 -12.69 12.13
N SER A 186 -1.21 -11.50 11.70
CA SER A 186 -0.08 -10.78 12.30
C SER A 186 -0.44 -9.97 13.55
N LEU A 187 -1.72 -9.89 13.89
CA LEU A 187 -2.22 -9.14 15.05
C LEU A 187 -2.73 -10.04 16.18
N GLY A 188 -2.72 -11.35 15.99
CA GLY A 188 -3.16 -12.37 16.96
C GLY A 188 -4.52 -12.96 16.66
#